data_10243f0a8c2f9ab5de1227008560f1b0
#
_entry.id   10243f0a8c2f9ab5de1227008560f1b0
#
_cell.length_a   1.000
_cell.length_b   1.000
_cell.length_c   1.000
_cell.angle_alpha   90.00
_cell.angle_beta   90.00
_cell.angle_gamma   90.00
#
_symmetry.space_group_name_H-M   'P 1'
#
loop_
_entity.id
_entity.type
_entity.pdbx_description
1 polymer ?
#
loop_
_entity_poly.entity_id
_entity_poly.type
_entity_poly.pdbx_seq_one_letter_code
_entity_poly.pdbx_strand_id
1 'polypeptide(L)'
;IAIIIAFFYTEILINKNPKRLNLHHFLGWFETIFLGFGILLFIPTILLRKRYAKANSKSKVKNTEEETLINYKEIIVSGSLKKDSLLVSEANLVYIKSENNYVRIFYFEKTSLKEKLLRSTLTQIKKQLPSFIKVHRSYIVNPNFIISFKGNKQNAKLYLKRIDHNI
;
A
#
# COMPACT_ATOMS: atom_id res chain seq x y z
N ILE A 1 8.60 34.24 -9.42
CA ILE A 1 8.44 35.59 -8.82
C ILE A 1 9.33 35.67 -7.57
N ALA A 2 9.24 34.81 -6.57
CA ALA A 2 10.01 34.85 -5.32
C ALA A 2 11.53 34.87 -5.53
N ILE A 3 12.05 34.06 -6.46
CA ILE A 3 13.50 33.98 -6.78
C ILE A 3 14.01 35.30 -7.36
N ILE A 4 13.25 35.95 -8.22
CA ILE A 4 13.58 37.24 -8.80
C ILE A 4 13.61 38.30 -7.70
N ILE A 5 12.65 38.33 -6.82
CA ILE A 5 12.61 39.26 -5.67
C ILE A 5 13.80 39.02 -4.76
N ALA A 6 14.16 37.78 -4.46
CA ALA A 6 15.33 37.45 -3.64
C ALA A 6 16.65 37.91 -4.27
N PHE A 7 16.80 37.78 -5.61
CA PHE A 7 17.97 38.31 -6.33
C PHE A 7 18.07 39.83 -6.23
N PHE A 8 16.97 40.53 -6.51
CA PHE A 8 16.94 42.01 -6.37
C PHE A 8 17.24 42.46 -4.94
N TYR A 9 16.67 41.74 -3.93
CA TYR A 9 16.93 42.05 -2.54
C TYR A 9 18.42 41.89 -2.19
N THR A 10 19.09 40.82 -2.62
CA THR A 10 20.50 40.59 -2.33
C THR A 10 21.39 41.59 -3.05
N GLU A 11 21.15 41.89 -4.31
CA GLU A 11 22.01 42.82 -5.08
C GLU A 11 21.83 44.30 -4.70
N ILE A 12 20.62 44.72 -4.40
CA ILE A 12 20.34 46.13 -4.08
C ILE A 12 20.54 46.42 -2.60
N LEU A 13 19.99 45.57 -1.68
CA LEU A 13 19.99 45.86 -0.26
C LEU A 13 21.21 45.32 0.47
N ILE A 14 21.75 44.18 0.09
CA ILE A 14 22.90 43.57 0.75
C ILE A 14 24.20 44.03 0.09
N ASN A 15 24.35 43.84 -1.22
CA ASN A 15 25.57 44.16 -1.94
C ASN A 15 25.69 45.64 -2.35
N LYS A 16 24.58 46.39 -2.28
CA LYS A 16 24.48 47.82 -2.68
C LYS A 16 25.07 48.10 -4.07
N ASN A 17 24.95 47.16 -5.02
CA ASN A 17 25.57 47.24 -6.32
C ASN A 17 24.58 47.12 -7.48
N PRO A 18 23.83 48.16 -7.83
CA PRO A 18 22.82 48.14 -8.88
C PRO A 18 23.38 47.90 -10.30
N LYS A 19 24.68 48.09 -10.52
CA LYS A 19 25.35 47.85 -11.82
C LYS A 19 25.42 46.35 -12.16
N ARG A 20 25.20 45.46 -11.20
CA ARG A 20 25.19 43.99 -11.38
C ARG A 20 23.83 43.42 -11.73
N LEU A 21 22.81 44.26 -11.89
CA LEU A 21 21.45 43.84 -12.25
C LEU A 21 21.38 43.53 -13.76
N ASN A 22 22.06 42.49 -14.21
CA ASN A 22 21.95 41.98 -15.57
C ASN A 22 21.68 40.49 -15.59
N LEU A 23 21.21 39.99 -16.73
CA LEU A 23 20.81 38.60 -16.89
C LEU A 23 21.94 37.60 -16.58
N HIS A 24 23.18 37.95 -16.97
CA HIS A 24 24.33 37.08 -16.74
C HIS A 24 24.64 36.92 -15.24
N HIS A 25 24.56 38.02 -14.48
CA HIS A 25 24.74 37.99 -13.02
C HIS A 25 23.59 37.24 -12.31
N PHE A 26 22.37 37.39 -12.78
CA PHE A 26 21.22 36.66 -12.28
C PHE A 26 21.40 35.15 -12.48
N LEU A 27 21.84 34.72 -13.66
CA LEU A 27 22.08 33.31 -13.96
C LEU A 27 23.19 32.71 -13.08
N GLY A 28 24.31 33.43 -12.91
CA GLY A 28 25.41 32.99 -12.04
C GLY A 28 25.00 32.88 -10.57
N TRP A 29 24.21 33.84 -10.06
CA TRP A 29 23.64 33.81 -8.72
C TRP A 29 22.66 32.64 -8.55
N PHE A 30 21.83 32.38 -9.55
CA PHE A 30 20.91 31.27 -9.58
C PHE A 30 21.62 29.89 -9.56
N GLU A 31 22.68 29.76 -10.39
CA GLU A 31 23.54 28.56 -10.38
C GLU A 31 24.16 28.30 -9.02
N THR A 32 24.72 29.33 -8.38
CA THR A 32 25.36 29.17 -7.06
C THR A 32 24.39 28.72 -5.99
N ILE A 33 23.18 29.27 -5.97
CA ILE A 33 22.13 28.85 -5.01
C ILE A 33 21.60 27.47 -5.34
N PHE A 34 21.38 27.17 -6.63
CA PHE A 34 20.84 25.87 -7.04
C PHE A 34 21.82 24.73 -6.77
N LEU A 35 23.12 24.93 -6.98
CA LEU A 35 24.17 23.96 -6.63
C LEU A 35 24.32 23.82 -5.11
N GLY A 36 24.31 24.93 -4.36
CA GLY A 36 24.48 24.90 -2.90
C GLY A 36 23.29 24.28 -2.16
N PHE A 37 22.10 24.76 -2.45
CA PHE A 37 20.88 24.31 -1.76
C PHE A 37 20.17 23.11 -2.44
N GLY A 38 20.32 22.99 -3.76
CA GLY A 38 19.71 21.88 -4.50
C GLY A 38 20.23 20.54 -4.02
N ILE A 39 21.54 20.39 -3.86
CA ILE A 39 22.16 19.16 -3.35
C ILE A 39 21.67 18.84 -1.94
N LEU A 40 21.54 19.84 -1.07
CA LEU A 40 21.07 19.67 0.31
C LEU A 40 19.62 19.19 0.39
N LEU A 41 18.76 19.58 -0.54
CA LEU A 41 17.36 19.16 -0.61
C LEU A 41 17.19 17.83 -1.34
N PHE A 42 18.04 17.51 -2.32
CA PHE A 42 17.96 16.26 -3.07
C PHE A 42 18.44 15.05 -2.27
N ILE A 43 19.44 15.20 -1.41
CA ILE A 43 19.97 14.10 -0.58
C ILE A 43 18.88 13.50 0.33
N PRO A 44 18.14 14.28 1.15
CA PRO A 44 17.09 13.70 2.00
C PRO A 44 15.93 13.11 1.19
N THR A 45 15.56 13.70 0.05
CA THR A 45 14.49 13.14 -0.79
C THR A 45 14.88 11.80 -1.41
N ILE A 46 16.14 11.63 -1.84
CA ILE A 46 16.65 10.34 -2.34
C ILE A 46 16.75 9.32 -1.22
N LEU A 47 17.20 9.71 -0.03
CA LEU A 47 17.30 8.83 1.14
C LEU A 47 15.92 8.39 1.65
N LEU A 48 14.95 9.30 1.68
CA LEU A 48 13.57 8.99 2.01
C LEU A 48 12.96 8.05 0.96
N ARG A 49 13.17 8.32 -0.32
CA ARG A 49 12.71 7.45 -1.40
C ARG A 49 13.30 6.04 -1.32
N LYS A 50 14.61 5.91 -0.97
CA LYS A 50 15.27 4.63 -0.70
C LYS A 50 14.71 3.93 0.54
N ARG A 51 14.38 4.66 1.62
CA ARG A 51 13.73 4.10 2.82
C ARG A 51 12.32 3.59 2.52
N TYR A 52 11.50 4.36 1.79
CA TYR A 52 10.17 3.94 1.36
C TYR A 52 10.22 2.80 0.32
N ALA A 53 11.16 2.82 -0.61
CA ALA A 53 11.39 1.70 -1.53
C ALA A 53 11.87 0.44 -0.80
N LYS A 54 12.72 0.55 0.23
CA LYS A 54 13.20 -0.57 1.04
C LYS A 54 12.12 -1.13 1.98
N ALA A 55 11.19 -0.30 2.45
CA ALA A 55 10.01 -0.76 3.19
C ALA A 55 9.04 -1.51 2.26
N ASN A 56 8.85 -1.03 1.02
CA ASN A 56 8.03 -1.72 0.01
C ASN A 56 8.76 -2.91 -0.64
N SER A 57 10.09 -2.91 -0.73
CA SER A 57 10.82 -4.04 -1.31
C SER A 57 11.02 -5.18 -0.31
N LYS A 58 11.00 -4.93 1.03
CA LYS A 58 10.95 -6.01 2.01
C LYS A 58 9.65 -6.82 1.94
N SER A 59 8.56 -6.25 1.43
CA SER A 59 7.36 -7.00 1.09
C SER A 59 7.39 -7.63 -0.31
N LYS A 60 8.32 -7.20 -1.21
CA LYS A 60 8.37 -7.68 -2.61
C LYS A 60 9.52 -8.66 -2.89
N VAL A 61 10.64 -8.60 -2.15
CA VAL A 61 11.80 -9.48 -2.36
C VAL A 61 11.67 -10.82 -1.61
N LYS A 62 10.69 -10.95 -0.71
CA LYS A 62 10.39 -12.25 -0.08
C LYS A 62 9.59 -13.21 -0.98
N ASN A 63 9.25 -12.80 -2.19
CA ASN A 63 8.36 -13.56 -3.08
C ASN A 63 9.05 -14.19 -4.30
N THR A 64 10.38 -14.21 -4.42
CA THR A 64 11.01 -14.74 -5.66
C THR A 64 11.94 -15.93 -5.45
N GLU A 65 12.34 -16.27 -4.21
CA GLU A 65 13.22 -17.42 -3.95
C GLU A 65 12.70 -18.45 -2.94
N GLU A 66 11.48 -18.29 -2.43
CA GLU A 66 10.82 -19.24 -1.51
C GLU A 66 9.65 -20.01 -2.16
N GLU A 67 9.65 -20.20 -3.47
CA GLU A 67 8.63 -21.04 -4.14
C GLU A 67 8.79 -22.55 -3.89
N THR A 68 9.77 -22.99 -3.10
CA THR A 68 10.02 -24.43 -2.89
C THR A 68 9.78 -24.96 -1.47
N LEU A 69 9.45 -24.10 -0.49
CA LEU A 69 9.04 -24.56 0.85
C LEU A 69 7.98 -23.63 1.44
N ILE A 70 6.87 -23.42 0.74
CA ILE A 70 5.68 -22.83 1.35
C ILE A 70 5.12 -23.90 2.30
N ASN A 71 5.44 -23.75 3.57
CA ASN A 71 4.75 -24.45 4.64
C ASN A 71 3.28 -24.02 4.58
N TYR A 72 2.47 -24.77 3.85
CA TYR A 72 1.03 -24.55 3.72
C TYR A 72 0.41 -24.80 5.09
N LYS A 73 0.36 -23.76 5.91
CA LYS A 73 -0.32 -23.80 7.19
C LYS A 73 -1.80 -24.05 6.90
N GLU A 74 -2.19 -25.32 6.99
CA GLU A 74 -3.60 -25.69 6.95
C GLU A 74 -4.29 -25.17 8.20
N ILE A 75 -5.41 -24.54 8.01
CA ILE A 75 -6.24 -24.00 9.08
C ILE A 75 -7.65 -24.55 8.96
N ILE A 76 -8.27 -24.73 10.09
CA ILE A 76 -9.69 -25.11 10.18
C ILE A 76 -10.48 -23.84 10.52
N VAL A 77 -11.26 -23.36 9.56
CA VAL A 77 -12.20 -22.26 9.79
C VAL A 77 -13.53 -22.87 10.23
N SER A 78 -13.91 -22.65 11.48
CA SER A 78 -15.10 -23.26 12.08
C SER A 78 -16.26 -22.26 12.13
N GLY A 79 -17.44 -22.74 11.76
CA GLY A 79 -18.69 -22.04 12.00
C GLY A 79 -19.19 -22.19 13.45
N SER A 80 -20.39 -21.70 13.73
CA SER A 80 -21.03 -21.84 15.05
C SER A 80 -21.46 -23.27 15.37
N LEU A 81 -21.64 -24.13 14.37
CA LEU A 81 -21.95 -25.53 14.53
C LEU A 81 -20.68 -26.38 14.39
N LYS A 82 -20.47 -27.35 15.27
CA LYS A 82 -19.29 -28.24 15.24
C LYS A 82 -19.07 -28.97 13.91
N LYS A 83 -20.14 -29.21 13.14
CA LYS A 83 -20.06 -29.84 11.80
C LYS A 83 -19.77 -28.86 10.66
N ASP A 84 -19.89 -27.56 10.91
CA ASP A 84 -19.66 -26.52 9.90
C ASP A 84 -18.20 -26.03 10.00
N SER A 85 -17.31 -26.73 9.32
CA SER A 85 -15.89 -26.34 9.24
C SER A 85 -15.37 -26.43 7.81
N LEU A 86 -14.36 -25.65 7.52
CA LEU A 86 -13.61 -25.66 6.28
C LEU A 86 -12.12 -25.86 6.60
N LEU A 87 -11.55 -26.98 6.14
CA LEU A 87 -10.11 -27.21 6.14
C LEU A 87 -9.54 -26.61 4.85
N VAL A 88 -8.64 -25.67 4.98
CA VAL A 88 -8.05 -24.97 3.83
C VAL A 88 -6.70 -24.39 4.21
N SER A 89 -5.79 -24.27 3.23
CA SER A 89 -4.56 -23.52 3.43
C SER A 89 -4.87 -22.03 3.59
N GLU A 90 -4.27 -21.37 4.60
CA GLU A 90 -4.41 -19.92 4.82
C GLU A 90 -3.98 -19.11 3.58
N ALA A 91 -2.99 -19.60 2.84
CA ALA A 91 -2.51 -18.98 1.60
C ALA A 91 -3.55 -19.01 0.46
N ASN A 92 -4.49 -19.94 0.50
CA ASN A 92 -5.53 -20.07 -0.53
C ASN A 92 -6.82 -19.32 -0.20
N LEU A 93 -7.00 -18.88 1.06
CA LEU A 93 -8.12 -18.06 1.45
C LEU A 93 -7.98 -16.65 0.87
N VAL A 94 -9.01 -16.16 0.19
CA VAL A 94 -9.00 -14.87 -0.51
C VAL A 94 -9.73 -13.80 0.28
N TYR A 95 -11.02 -13.98 0.48
CA TYR A 95 -11.84 -13.06 1.27
C TYR A 95 -13.07 -13.75 1.84
N ILE A 96 -13.69 -13.10 2.81
CA ILE A 96 -14.89 -13.56 3.50
C ILE A 96 -15.92 -12.46 3.48
N LYS A 97 -17.13 -12.78 3.07
CA LYS A 97 -18.28 -11.88 3.01
C LYS A 97 -19.33 -12.29 4.03
N SER A 98 -19.90 -11.32 4.75
CA SER A 98 -21.05 -11.54 5.62
C SER A 98 -22.34 -11.58 4.82
N GLU A 99 -23.17 -12.58 5.06
CA GLU A 99 -24.49 -12.72 4.47
C GLU A 99 -25.49 -13.12 5.57
N ASN A 100 -26.16 -12.12 6.14
CA ASN A 100 -27.09 -12.31 7.27
C ASN A 100 -26.43 -13.06 8.46
N ASN A 101 -26.92 -14.26 8.79
CA ASN A 101 -26.41 -15.12 9.86
C ASN A 101 -25.29 -16.08 9.39
N TYR A 102 -24.81 -15.91 8.17
CA TYR A 102 -23.78 -16.73 7.54
C TYR A 102 -22.60 -15.87 7.10
N VAL A 103 -21.50 -16.54 6.89
CA VAL A 103 -20.32 -15.99 6.21
C VAL A 103 -20.04 -16.85 4.99
N ARG A 104 -19.80 -16.21 3.87
CA ARG A 104 -19.37 -16.87 2.63
C ARG A 104 -17.86 -16.68 2.52
N ILE A 105 -17.15 -17.82 2.50
CA ILE A 105 -15.69 -17.87 2.42
C ILE A 105 -15.31 -18.20 0.99
N PHE A 106 -14.46 -17.35 0.40
CA PHE A 106 -13.92 -17.55 -0.95
C PHE A 106 -12.46 -17.99 -0.85
N TYR A 107 -12.15 -19.10 -1.51
CA TYR A 107 -10.82 -19.68 -1.49
C TYR A 107 -10.48 -20.36 -2.81
N PHE A 108 -9.20 -20.48 -3.12
CA PHE A 108 -8.74 -21.22 -4.28
C PHE A 108 -8.53 -22.69 -3.93
N GLU A 109 -9.13 -23.56 -4.72
CA GLU A 109 -8.80 -24.97 -4.77
C GLU A 109 -8.08 -25.22 -6.11
N LYS A 110 -6.76 -25.47 -6.03
CA LYS A 110 -5.88 -25.47 -7.21
C LYS A 110 -5.94 -24.09 -7.93
N THR A 111 -6.57 -24.04 -9.10
CA THR A 111 -6.74 -22.82 -9.91
C THR A 111 -8.16 -22.27 -9.86
N SER A 112 -9.13 -23.01 -9.33
CA SER A 112 -10.53 -22.64 -9.32
C SER A 112 -10.90 -21.90 -8.05
N LEU A 113 -11.63 -20.79 -8.18
CA LEU A 113 -12.23 -20.09 -7.06
C LEU A 113 -13.46 -20.89 -6.59
N LYS A 114 -13.43 -21.28 -5.33
CA LYS A 114 -14.52 -21.99 -4.65
C LYS A 114 -15.12 -21.11 -3.56
N GLU A 115 -16.34 -21.43 -3.18
CA GLU A 115 -16.99 -20.80 -2.04
C GLU A 115 -17.58 -21.82 -1.07
N LYS A 116 -17.58 -21.47 0.20
CA LYS A 116 -18.23 -22.23 1.27
C LYS A 116 -19.02 -21.29 2.16
N LEU A 117 -20.25 -21.65 2.43
CA LEU A 117 -21.13 -20.96 3.37
C LEU A 117 -21.01 -21.63 4.75
N LEU A 118 -20.71 -20.82 5.78
CA LEU A 118 -20.67 -21.27 7.17
C LEU A 118 -21.60 -20.41 8.02
N ARG A 119 -22.32 -21.03 8.95
CA ARG A 119 -23.11 -20.30 9.92
C ARG A 119 -22.17 -19.68 10.98
N SER A 120 -21.87 -18.41 10.85
CA SER A 120 -20.95 -17.70 11.75
C SER A 120 -21.08 -16.20 11.57
N THR A 121 -20.40 -15.43 12.43
CA THR A 121 -20.27 -13.99 12.28
C THR A 121 -18.85 -13.61 11.80
N LEU A 122 -18.71 -12.46 11.10
CA LEU A 122 -17.39 -11.97 10.72
C LEU A 122 -16.46 -11.76 11.92
N THR A 123 -17.00 -11.39 13.07
CA THR A 123 -16.21 -11.20 14.30
C THR A 123 -15.62 -12.53 14.80
N GLN A 124 -16.39 -13.61 14.75
CA GLN A 124 -15.91 -14.95 15.12
C GLN A 124 -14.83 -15.45 14.14
N ILE A 125 -15.06 -15.25 12.83
CA ILE A 125 -14.07 -15.59 11.79
C ILE A 125 -12.80 -14.75 11.92
N LYS A 126 -12.92 -13.44 12.19
CA LYS A 126 -11.74 -12.57 12.38
C LYS A 126 -10.85 -13.02 13.55
N LYS A 127 -11.42 -13.55 14.61
CA LYS A 127 -10.64 -14.12 15.72
C LYS A 127 -9.84 -15.35 15.31
N GLN A 128 -10.37 -16.15 14.38
CA GLN A 128 -9.67 -17.34 13.85
C GLN A 128 -8.61 -16.98 12.81
N LEU A 129 -8.75 -15.82 12.14
CA LEU A 129 -7.89 -15.34 11.07
C LEU A 129 -7.28 -13.96 11.43
N PRO A 130 -6.35 -13.91 12.40
CA PRO A 130 -5.79 -12.64 12.86
C PRO A 130 -4.97 -11.90 11.80
N SER A 131 -4.38 -12.63 10.84
CA SER A 131 -3.62 -12.09 9.70
C SER A 131 -4.48 -11.36 8.66
N PHE A 132 -5.78 -11.64 8.60
CA PHE A 132 -6.70 -11.04 7.63
C PHE A 132 -7.13 -9.63 8.05
N ILE A 133 -7.42 -8.77 7.08
CA ILE A 133 -7.81 -7.37 7.31
C ILE A 133 -9.32 -7.23 7.15
N LYS A 134 -9.98 -6.60 8.13
CA LYS A 134 -11.38 -6.19 8.00
C LYS A 134 -11.42 -4.87 7.24
N VAL A 135 -11.82 -4.92 5.98
CA VAL A 135 -11.88 -3.76 5.07
C VAL A 135 -13.24 -3.07 5.08
N HIS A 136 -14.29 -3.80 5.46
CA HIS A 136 -15.66 -3.27 5.55
C HIS A 136 -16.43 -4.00 6.65
N ARG A 137 -17.58 -3.46 7.07
CA ARG A 137 -18.47 -4.16 8.02
C ARG A 137 -18.87 -5.57 7.57
N SER A 138 -18.91 -5.79 6.25
CA SER A 138 -19.32 -7.05 5.63
C SER A 138 -18.18 -7.83 4.99
N TYR A 139 -16.93 -7.35 5.03
CA TYR A 139 -15.81 -8.00 4.34
C TYR A 139 -14.55 -8.07 5.19
N ILE A 140 -13.93 -9.26 5.15
CA ILE A 140 -12.57 -9.54 5.65
C ILE A 140 -11.76 -10.08 4.46
N VAL A 141 -10.54 -9.61 4.26
CA VAL A 141 -9.72 -9.92 3.09
C VAL A 141 -8.32 -10.35 3.53
N ASN A 142 -7.77 -11.33 2.82
CA ASN A 142 -6.39 -11.72 2.96
C ASN A 142 -5.49 -10.65 2.30
N PRO A 143 -4.59 -9.99 3.04
CA PRO A 143 -3.74 -8.94 2.51
C PRO A 143 -2.86 -9.38 1.35
N ASN A 144 -2.49 -10.66 1.27
CA ASN A 144 -1.66 -11.21 0.20
C ASN A 144 -2.34 -11.19 -1.18
N PHE A 145 -3.67 -11.11 -1.21
CA PHE A 145 -4.44 -10.99 -2.45
C PHE A 145 -4.74 -9.56 -2.87
N ILE A 146 -4.46 -8.56 -2.05
CA ILE A 146 -4.75 -7.16 -2.38
C ILE A 146 -3.75 -6.66 -3.44
N ILE A 147 -4.27 -6.18 -4.57
CA ILE A 147 -3.49 -5.50 -5.62
C ILE A 147 -3.50 -4.00 -5.40
N SER A 148 -4.69 -3.43 -5.31
CA SER A 148 -4.87 -1.99 -5.21
C SER A 148 -6.22 -1.63 -4.57
N PHE A 149 -6.26 -0.41 -4.08
CA PHE A 149 -7.45 0.21 -3.54
C PHE A 149 -7.71 1.50 -4.31
N LYS A 150 -8.94 1.71 -4.79
CA LYS A 150 -9.35 2.93 -5.48
C LYS A 150 -10.64 3.46 -4.88
N GLY A 151 -10.74 4.76 -4.80
CA GLY A 151 -11.94 5.44 -4.32
C GLY A 151 -11.72 6.26 -3.06
N ASN A 152 -12.81 6.71 -2.48
CA ASN A 152 -12.85 7.52 -1.27
C ASN A 152 -13.60 6.76 -0.15
N LYS A 153 -13.76 7.43 1.00
CA LYS A 153 -14.41 6.85 2.20
C LYS A 153 -15.83 6.32 1.95
N GLN A 154 -16.53 6.83 0.93
CA GLN A 154 -17.92 6.46 0.62
C GLN A 154 -18.02 5.42 -0.50
N ASN A 155 -17.11 5.48 -1.49
CA ASN A 155 -17.10 4.62 -2.68
C ASN A 155 -15.72 4.01 -2.88
N ALA A 156 -15.35 3.08 -2.00
CA ALA A 156 -14.09 2.37 -2.08
C ALA A 156 -14.25 1.07 -2.87
N LYS A 157 -13.28 0.78 -3.73
CA LYS A 157 -13.19 -0.46 -4.52
C LYS A 157 -11.85 -1.13 -4.25
N LEU A 158 -11.88 -2.39 -3.89
CA LEU A 158 -10.70 -3.21 -3.64
C LEU A 158 -10.50 -4.18 -4.80
N TYR A 159 -9.31 -4.17 -5.39
CA TYR A 159 -8.92 -5.08 -6.47
C TYR A 159 -8.06 -6.21 -5.92
N LEU A 160 -8.46 -7.44 -6.21
CA LEU A 160 -7.82 -8.65 -5.71
C LEU A 160 -7.14 -9.43 -6.84
N LYS A 161 -6.05 -10.13 -6.51
CA LYS A 161 -5.33 -11.00 -7.44
C LYS A 161 -6.22 -12.17 -7.87
N ARG A 162 -6.20 -12.49 -9.16
CA ARG A 162 -6.91 -13.66 -9.74
C ARG A 162 -8.44 -13.59 -9.58
N ILE A 163 -9.01 -12.43 -9.36
CA ILE A 163 -10.44 -12.20 -9.25
C ILE A 163 -10.82 -11.05 -10.17
N ASP A 164 -11.75 -11.28 -11.08
CA ASP A 164 -12.13 -10.33 -12.12
C ASP A 164 -13.12 -9.26 -11.64
N HIS A 165 -13.67 -9.41 -10.44
CA HIS A 165 -14.58 -8.43 -9.86
C HIS A 165 -13.93 -7.73 -8.64
N ASN A 166 -14.33 -6.49 -8.42
CA ASN A 166 -13.93 -5.69 -7.26
C ASN A 166 -14.90 -5.91 -6.08
N ILE A 167 -14.41 -5.69 -4.87
CA ILE A 167 -15.16 -5.73 -3.62
C ILE A 167 -15.33 -4.31 -3.09
#